data_06a9bee136356e52fb916ae0f5d1e99a
#
_entry.id   06a9bee136356e52fb916ae0f5d1e99a
#
_cell.length_a   1.000
_cell.length_b   1.000
_cell.length_c   1.000
_cell.angle_alpha   90.00
_cell.angle_beta   90.00
_cell.angle_gamma   90.00
#
_symmetry.space_group_name_H-M   'P 1'
#
loop_
_entity.id
_entity.type
_entity.pdbx_description
1 polymer ?
#
loop_
_entity_poly.entity_id
_entity_poly.type
_entity_poly.pdbx_seq_one_letter_code
_entity_poly.pdbx_strand_id
1 'polypeptide(L)'
;AHVEGLDELWTGLYPTLSTGGRCIALSTPNGVGNWFHQTCVNAETNKNDFYLVSLPWDVHPDRDQQWFEKETKNMSRRQIAQELECNFNMSGETVFHPEDMQRMSESVTDPKYKTGFDRNLWIWEEYDPNAQYMISADVARGDGQDYSAFHVFKLGTSEIIAEYQGKPTPDLFSDILFETGKEFGDCMVVVENNSVGWGVLSKLEEKCYSNLYYSKKSTHEHVDSYHAESSGVVPGFTTSSKTRPLIISKLEELVRNKLINVKSKRLFNEMKTFIWNNGKPMAMKKHNDDLILACAIGCWVKETALTVNQRSVEYQKAFLISMTSTNRELNTSIPGMLGYNNAQKEQEKQKEKYINNSWILKG
;
A
#
# COMPACT_ATOMS: atom_id res chain seq x y z
N ALA A 1 26.34 11.19 -10.76
CA ALA A 1 25.14 10.83 -10.01
C ALA A 1 24.78 11.87 -8.94
N HIS A 2 25.76 12.65 -8.42
CA HIS A 2 25.57 13.61 -7.31
C HIS A 2 25.23 15.04 -7.76
N VAL A 3 25.15 15.30 -9.06
CA VAL A 3 24.82 16.64 -9.60
C VAL A 3 23.32 16.73 -9.81
N GLU A 4 22.69 17.71 -9.15
CA GLU A 4 21.27 18.03 -9.36
C GLU A 4 21.04 18.61 -10.76
N GLY A 5 19.89 18.31 -11.37
CA GLY A 5 19.53 18.82 -12.69
C GLY A 5 20.40 18.32 -13.84
N LEU A 6 21.12 17.19 -13.66
CA LEU A 6 22.03 16.65 -14.68
C LEU A 6 21.33 16.31 -16.00
N ASP A 7 20.05 15.95 -15.97
CA ASP A 7 19.21 15.73 -17.17
C ASP A 7 19.07 17.01 -18.01
N GLU A 8 18.86 18.14 -17.34
CA GLU A 8 18.73 19.45 -18.00
C GLU A 8 20.08 19.93 -18.54
N LEU A 9 21.13 19.77 -17.71
CA LEU A 9 22.49 20.06 -18.11
C LEU A 9 22.91 19.25 -19.34
N TRP A 10 22.59 17.93 -19.34
CA TRP A 10 22.90 17.05 -20.46
C TRP A 10 22.19 17.48 -21.74
N THR A 11 20.91 17.86 -21.63
CA THR A 11 20.14 18.37 -22.78
C THR A 11 20.80 19.62 -23.41
N GLY A 12 21.40 20.49 -22.61
CA GLY A 12 22.14 21.67 -23.09
C GLY A 12 23.52 21.34 -23.64
N LEU A 13 24.20 20.31 -23.09
CA LEU A 13 25.55 19.93 -23.51
C LEU A 13 25.58 19.07 -24.79
N TYR A 14 24.58 18.23 -24.97
CA TYR A 14 24.54 17.24 -26.04
C TYR A 14 24.70 17.82 -27.43
N PRO A 15 24.07 18.97 -27.82
CA PRO A 15 24.28 19.60 -29.12
C PRO A 15 25.74 20.02 -29.36
N THR A 16 26.45 20.42 -28.30
CA THR A 16 27.87 20.81 -28.40
C THR A 16 28.75 19.58 -28.69
N LEU A 17 28.40 18.43 -28.19
CA LEU A 17 29.13 17.17 -28.42
C LEU A 17 28.89 16.63 -29.84
N SER A 18 27.75 16.92 -30.45
CA SER A 18 27.40 16.47 -31.80
C SER A 18 28.34 17.02 -32.91
N THR A 19 29.11 18.07 -32.63
CA THR A 19 30.09 18.64 -33.51
C THR A 19 31.49 17.97 -33.47
N GLY A 20 31.62 16.83 -32.82
CA GLY A 20 32.84 16.03 -32.74
C GLY A 20 33.51 16.01 -31.37
N GLY A 21 32.82 16.43 -30.32
CA GLY A 21 33.30 16.38 -28.93
C GLY A 21 33.28 14.95 -28.32
N ARG A 22 34.02 14.77 -27.24
CA ARG A 22 34.01 13.55 -26.40
C ARG A 22 33.52 13.90 -25.00
N CYS A 23 32.72 13.02 -24.40
CA CYS A 23 32.27 13.16 -23.03
C CYS A 23 32.80 11.99 -22.18
N ILE A 24 33.39 12.32 -21.03
CA ILE A 24 33.75 11.34 -19.99
C ILE A 24 33.00 11.75 -18.75
N ALA A 25 32.09 10.88 -18.28
CA ALA A 25 31.33 11.06 -17.07
C ALA A 25 31.88 10.12 -15.99
N LEU A 26 32.39 10.68 -14.89
CA LEU A 26 32.90 9.95 -13.75
C LEU A 26 32.03 10.23 -12.52
N SER A 27 31.59 9.21 -11.84
CA SER A 27 30.85 9.33 -10.58
C SER A 27 30.84 8.01 -9.82
N THR A 28 30.70 8.07 -8.51
CA THR A 28 30.22 6.94 -7.73
C THR A 28 28.68 6.84 -7.83
N PRO A 29 28.08 5.65 -7.65
CA PRO A 29 26.64 5.48 -7.61
C PRO A 29 25.96 6.36 -6.56
N ASN A 30 24.75 6.82 -6.84
CA ASN A 30 23.89 7.54 -5.89
C ASN A 30 22.44 7.16 -6.12
N GLY A 31 22.11 5.90 -5.84
CA GLY A 31 20.81 5.32 -6.10
C GLY A 31 20.51 5.07 -7.58
N VAL A 32 19.35 4.48 -7.81
CA VAL A 32 18.84 4.13 -9.14
C VAL A 32 17.98 5.27 -9.71
N GLY A 33 17.75 5.28 -11.03
CA GLY A 33 16.79 6.17 -11.70
C GLY A 33 17.32 7.55 -12.09
N ASN A 34 18.47 8.02 -11.58
CA ASN A 34 19.10 9.26 -12.02
C ASN A 34 19.76 9.13 -13.40
N TRP A 35 20.11 10.27 -14.03
CA TRP A 35 20.73 10.31 -15.35
C TRP A 35 21.96 9.39 -15.47
N PHE A 36 22.84 9.41 -14.47
CA PHE A 36 24.07 8.61 -14.50
C PHE A 36 23.76 7.10 -14.48
N HIS A 37 22.85 6.66 -13.59
CA HIS A 37 22.40 5.29 -13.56
C HIS A 37 21.74 4.85 -14.88
N GLN A 38 20.81 5.65 -15.42
CA GLN A 38 20.16 5.34 -16.70
C GLN A 38 21.17 5.27 -17.84
N THR A 39 22.17 6.16 -17.86
CA THR A 39 23.22 6.15 -18.87
C THR A 39 24.09 4.89 -18.75
N CYS A 40 24.43 4.45 -17.54
CA CYS A 40 25.15 3.20 -17.30
C CYS A 40 24.35 1.97 -17.78
N VAL A 41 23.09 1.85 -17.39
CA VAL A 41 22.21 0.74 -17.81
C VAL A 41 22.01 0.72 -19.33
N ASN A 42 21.85 1.88 -19.95
CA ASN A 42 21.74 1.98 -21.40
C ASN A 42 23.05 1.61 -22.12
N ALA A 43 24.20 1.91 -21.52
CA ALA A 43 25.51 1.49 -22.03
C ALA A 43 25.70 -0.03 -21.94
N GLU A 44 25.35 -0.66 -20.80
CA GLU A 44 25.38 -2.11 -20.64
C GLU A 44 24.47 -2.85 -21.65
N THR A 45 23.33 -2.24 -21.97
CA THR A 45 22.36 -2.83 -22.91
C THR A 45 22.53 -2.36 -24.37
N ASN A 46 23.63 -1.65 -24.68
CA ASN A 46 23.94 -1.09 -26.00
C ASN A 46 22.82 -0.19 -26.57
N LYS A 47 22.17 0.58 -25.72
CA LYS A 47 21.09 1.54 -26.09
C LYS A 47 21.57 2.98 -26.22
N ASN A 48 22.83 3.25 -25.92
CA ASN A 48 23.49 4.54 -26.14
C ASN A 48 24.93 4.32 -26.61
N ASP A 49 25.61 5.41 -26.97
CA ASP A 49 26.99 5.39 -27.49
C ASP A 49 28.06 5.47 -26.38
N PHE A 50 27.70 5.37 -25.12
CA PHE A 50 28.66 5.35 -24.02
C PHE A 50 29.26 3.95 -23.85
N TYR A 51 30.55 3.95 -23.53
CA TYR A 51 31.24 2.75 -23.05
C TYR A 51 31.30 2.78 -21.52
N LEU A 52 30.72 1.78 -20.85
CA LEU A 52 30.73 1.68 -19.40
C LEU A 52 32.03 1.03 -18.90
N VAL A 53 32.68 1.72 -17.98
CA VAL A 53 33.80 1.18 -17.19
C VAL A 53 33.36 1.17 -15.72
N SER A 54 33.24 -0.01 -15.12
CA SER A 54 32.97 -0.15 -13.68
C SER A 54 34.26 -0.55 -12.97
N LEU A 55 34.63 0.19 -11.93
CA LEU A 55 35.88 0.02 -11.17
C LEU A 55 35.57 -0.14 -9.67
N PRO A 56 34.99 -1.27 -9.24
CA PRO A 56 34.88 -1.58 -7.83
C PRO A 56 36.25 -1.77 -7.17
N TRP A 57 36.28 -1.76 -5.84
CA TRP A 57 37.50 -1.76 -5.05
C TRP A 57 38.45 -2.92 -5.36
N ASP A 58 37.95 -4.11 -5.68
CA ASP A 58 38.66 -5.35 -5.95
C ASP A 58 39.37 -5.41 -7.31
N VAL A 59 39.08 -4.45 -8.19
CA VAL A 59 39.81 -4.29 -9.47
C VAL A 59 41.22 -3.72 -9.26
N HIS A 60 41.43 -3.04 -8.13
CA HIS A 60 42.74 -2.43 -7.85
C HIS A 60 43.71 -3.48 -7.30
N PRO A 61 44.90 -3.67 -7.93
CA PRO A 61 45.81 -4.77 -7.59
C PRO A 61 46.36 -4.75 -6.14
N ASP A 62 46.41 -3.56 -5.52
CA ASP A 62 46.93 -3.41 -4.14
C ASP A 62 45.81 -3.41 -3.08
N ARG A 63 44.57 -3.73 -3.46
CA ARG A 63 43.42 -3.78 -2.54
C ARG A 63 42.96 -5.21 -2.39
N ASP A 64 43.32 -5.81 -1.24
CA ASP A 64 42.90 -7.13 -0.82
C ASP A 64 41.74 -7.09 0.19
N GLN A 65 41.30 -8.24 0.64
CA GLN A 65 40.23 -8.36 1.64
C GLN A 65 40.62 -7.71 2.98
N GLN A 66 41.90 -7.75 3.36
CA GLN A 66 42.37 -7.11 4.60
C GLN A 66 42.29 -5.59 4.50
N TRP A 67 42.64 -5.04 3.34
CA TRP A 67 42.46 -3.62 3.04
C TRP A 67 40.96 -3.24 3.13
N PHE A 68 40.06 -4.02 2.53
CA PHE A 68 38.64 -3.78 2.54
C PHE A 68 38.06 -3.78 3.97
N GLU A 69 38.40 -4.80 4.79
CA GLU A 69 37.94 -4.88 6.18
C GLU A 69 38.45 -3.72 7.05
N LYS A 70 39.65 -3.25 6.79
CA LYS A 70 40.25 -2.11 7.49
C LYS A 70 39.55 -0.79 7.07
N GLU A 71 39.37 -0.57 5.78
CA GLU A 71 38.81 0.67 5.22
C GLU A 71 37.33 0.80 5.60
N THR A 72 36.57 -0.30 5.55
CA THR A 72 35.15 -0.31 5.80
C THR A 72 34.73 -0.24 7.26
N LYS A 73 35.69 -0.34 8.19
CA LYS A 73 35.40 -0.39 9.64
C LYS A 73 34.53 0.75 10.18
N ASN A 74 34.66 1.93 9.60
CA ASN A 74 33.92 3.14 9.99
C ASN A 74 32.94 3.63 8.93
N MET A 75 32.71 2.83 7.87
CA MET A 75 31.78 3.16 6.80
C MET A 75 30.45 2.47 7.02
N SER A 76 29.37 3.18 6.72
CA SER A 76 28.04 2.57 6.65
C SER A 76 27.95 1.66 5.42
N ARG A 77 27.05 0.67 5.43
CA ARG A 77 26.82 -0.24 4.29
C ARG A 77 26.51 0.53 2.99
N ARG A 78 25.76 1.62 3.10
CA ARG A 78 25.48 2.54 1.97
C ARG A 78 26.77 3.14 1.41
N GLN A 79 27.66 3.67 2.26
CA GLN A 79 28.93 4.26 1.82
C GLN A 79 29.82 3.21 1.14
N ILE A 80 29.86 2.00 1.68
CA ILE A 80 30.61 0.88 1.07
C ILE A 80 30.07 0.59 -0.34
N ALA A 81 28.75 0.43 -0.47
CA ALA A 81 28.09 0.18 -1.73
C ALA A 81 28.32 1.29 -2.77
N GLN A 82 28.30 2.54 -2.31
CA GLN A 82 28.48 3.72 -3.14
C GLN A 82 29.92 3.92 -3.59
N GLU A 83 30.87 3.90 -2.64
CA GLU A 83 32.24 4.34 -2.88
C GLU A 83 33.20 3.18 -3.28
N LEU A 84 32.87 1.95 -2.87
CA LEU A 84 33.73 0.81 -3.07
C LEU A 84 33.16 -0.26 -4.01
N GLU A 85 31.87 -0.57 -3.91
CA GLU A 85 31.25 -1.66 -4.66
C GLU A 85 30.63 -1.25 -5.98
N CYS A 86 30.57 0.05 -6.30
CA CYS A 86 29.87 0.59 -7.49
C CYS A 86 28.41 0.13 -7.59
N ASN A 87 27.73 -0.07 -6.46
CA ASN A 87 26.40 -0.65 -6.40
C ASN A 87 25.32 0.43 -6.34
N PHE A 88 24.60 0.63 -7.45
CA PHE A 88 23.52 1.61 -7.53
C PHE A 88 22.33 1.29 -6.60
N ASN A 89 21.97 0.03 -6.46
CA ASN A 89 20.80 -0.36 -5.69
C ASN A 89 20.97 -0.07 -4.18
N MET A 90 22.19 -0.15 -3.66
CA MET A 90 22.47 0.03 -2.25
C MET A 90 23.01 1.41 -1.88
N SER A 91 23.22 2.29 -2.84
CA SER A 91 23.81 3.63 -2.63
C SER A 91 22.79 4.75 -2.44
N GLY A 92 21.52 4.54 -2.77
CA GLY A 92 20.46 5.56 -2.75
C GLY A 92 19.83 5.79 -1.37
N GLU A 93 19.11 6.92 -1.23
CA GLU A 93 18.23 7.20 -0.08
C GLU A 93 16.86 6.57 -0.28
N THR A 94 16.83 5.29 -0.57
CA THR A 94 15.57 4.56 -0.77
C THR A 94 14.80 4.44 0.55
N VAL A 95 13.47 4.50 0.48
CA VAL A 95 12.59 4.30 1.63
C VAL A 95 12.73 2.87 2.14
N PHE A 96 12.82 1.91 1.23
CA PHE A 96 12.97 0.49 1.57
C PHE A 96 14.45 0.11 1.61
N HIS A 97 14.86 -0.59 2.67
CA HIS A 97 16.26 -0.97 2.83
C HIS A 97 16.72 -1.92 1.72
N PRO A 98 17.92 -1.75 1.16
CA PRO A 98 18.41 -2.59 0.05
C PRO A 98 18.41 -4.10 0.32
N GLU A 99 18.70 -4.52 1.54
CA GLU A 99 18.66 -5.94 1.92
C GLU A 99 17.24 -6.51 1.87
N ASP A 100 16.24 -5.70 2.28
CA ASP A 100 14.84 -6.07 2.18
C ASP A 100 14.42 -6.14 0.72
N MET A 101 14.87 -5.21 -0.11
CA MET A 101 14.61 -5.22 -1.55
C MET A 101 15.24 -6.43 -2.24
N GLN A 102 16.44 -6.83 -1.84
CA GLN A 102 17.07 -8.05 -2.38
C GLN A 102 16.24 -9.29 -2.03
N ARG A 103 15.85 -9.45 -0.76
CA ARG A 103 14.98 -10.53 -0.31
C ARG A 103 13.62 -10.52 -1.05
N MET A 104 13.01 -9.37 -1.20
CA MET A 104 11.73 -9.24 -1.91
C MET A 104 11.84 -9.61 -3.39
N SER A 105 13.00 -9.40 -4.02
CA SER A 105 13.21 -9.80 -5.41
C SER A 105 13.03 -11.31 -5.64
N GLU A 106 13.29 -12.12 -4.61
CA GLU A 106 13.13 -13.57 -4.66
C GLU A 106 11.65 -14.00 -4.57
N SER A 107 10.80 -13.14 -4.02
CA SER A 107 9.36 -13.39 -3.88
C SER A 107 8.54 -12.90 -5.07
N VAL A 108 9.14 -12.14 -5.98
CA VAL A 108 8.47 -11.67 -7.19
C VAL A 108 8.16 -12.84 -8.12
N THR A 109 6.89 -12.99 -8.45
CA THR A 109 6.39 -14.06 -9.31
C THR A 109 5.47 -13.52 -10.37
N ASP A 110 5.39 -14.20 -11.51
CA ASP A 110 4.39 -13.87 -12.50
C ASP A 110 2.97 -14.16 -11.97
N PRO A 111 1.97 -13.36 -12.34
CA PRO A 111 0.60 -13.63 -11.97
C PRO A 111 0.10 -14.93 -12.64
N LYS A 112 -0.81 -15.62 -11.95
CA LYS A 112 -1.46 -16.83 -12.45
C LYS A 112 -2.18 -16.56 -13.78
N TYR A 113 -2.86 -15.42 -13.84
CA TYR A 113 -3.44 -14.88 -15.08
C TYR A 113 -3.62 -13.36 -15.00
N LYS A 114 -3.86 -12.76 -16.16
CA LYS A 114 -4.09 -11.32 -16.33
C LYS A 114 -5.43 -11.15 -17.01
N THR A 115 -6.29 -10.31 -16.43
CA THR A 115 -7.65 -10.06 -16.89
C THR A 115 -7.98 -8.57 -16.86
N GLY A 116 -9.24 -8.22 -17.13
CA GLY A 116 -9.69 -6.84 -17.21
C GLY A 116 -9.27 -6.15 -18.49
N PHE A 117 -9.62 -4.86 -18.60
CA PHE A 117 -9.27 -4.03 -19.74
C PHE A 117 -7.75 -3.94 -19.87
N ASP A 118 -7.22 -4.16 -21.08
CA ASP A 118 -5.79 -4.20 -21.40
C ASP A 118 -4.96 -5.19 -20.55
N ARG A 119 -5.59 -6.19 -19.95
CA ARG A 119 -4.94 -7.16 -19.06
C ARG A 119 -4.22 -6.49 -17.87
N ASN A 120 -4.78 -5.41 -17.37
CA ASN A 120 -4.19 -4.59 -16.30
C ASN A 120 -4.44 -5.13 -14.90
N LEU A 121 -5.43 -6.00 -14.72
CA LEU A 121 -5.69 -6.71 -13.48
C LEU A 121 -4.89 -8.03 -13.47
N TRP A 122 -3.92 -8.11 -12.57
CA TRP A 122 -3.03 -9.25 -12.36
C TRP A 122 -3.48 -10.04 -11.14
N ILE A 123 -3.70 -11.34 -11.27
CA ILE A 123 -4.22 -12.21 -10.22
C ILE A 123 -3.24 -13.33 -9.93
N TRP A 124 -2.84 -13.48 -8.65
CA TRP A 124 -1.97 -14.55 -8.14
C TRP A 124 -2.77 -15.65 -7.45
N GLU A 125 -3.91 -15.31 -6.81
CA GLU A 125 -4.80 -16.26 -6.16
C GLU A 125 -6.25 -15.93 -6.51
N GLU A 126 -7.05 -16.99 -6.70
CA GLU A 126 -8.48 -16.87 -6.93
C GLU A 126 -9.23 -16.61 -5.62
N TYR A 127 -10.49 -16.19 -5.74
CA TYR A 127 -11.37 -15.99 -4.61
C TYR A 127 -11.59 -17.31 -3.84
N ASP A 128 -11.42 -17.25 -2.52
CA ASP A 128 -11.76 -18.32 -1.56
C ASP A 128 -12.90 -17.85 -0.67
N PRO A 129 -14.09 -18.47 -0.71
CA PRO A 129 -15.24 -18.06 0.10
C PRO A 129 -15.01 -18.13 1.62
N ASN A 130 -13.97 -18.84 2.07
CA ASN A 130 -13.61 -18.92 3.49
C ASN A 130 -12.63 -17.83 3.94
N ALA A 131 -12.14 -17.00 3.03
CA ALA A 131 -11.23 -15.91 3.32
C ALA A 131 -11.95 -14.56 3.28
N GLN A 132 -11.36 -13.56 3.93
CA GLN A 132 -11.83 -12.18 3.90
C GLN A 132 -10.84 -11.34 3.10
N TYR A 133 -11.39 -10.38 2.36
CA TYR A 133 -10.61 -9.55 1.45
C TYR A 133 -10.87 -8.07 1.69
N MET A 134 -9.92 -7.26 1.20
CA MET A 134 -10.01 -5.81 1.20
C MET A 134 -9.32 -5.28 -0.06
N ILE A 135 -9.94 -4.33 -0.72
CA ILE A 135 -9.32 -3.56 -1.82
C ILE A 135 -8.84 -2.23 -1.27
N SER A 136 -7.63 -1.84 -1.63
CA SER A 136 -7.10 -0.51 -1.36
C SER A 136 -6.66 0.14 -2.67
N ALA A 137 -7.14 1.34 -2.94
CA ALA A 137 -7.01 2.01 -4.22
C ALA A 137 -6.49 3.45 -4.09
N ASP A 138 -5.57 3.79 -4.99
CA ASP A 138 -5.12 5.14 -5.31
C ASP A 138 -5.67 5.54 -6.69
N VAL A 139 -6.11 6.79 -6.83
CA VAL A 139 -6.92 7.23 -7.99
C VAL A 139 -6.26 8.37 -8.74
N ALA A 140 -6.01 8.16 -10.03
CA ALA A 140 -5.58 9.20 -10.97
C ALA A 140 -6.71 9.62 -11.94
N ARG A 141 -6.53 10.76 -12.59
CA ARG A 141 -7.51 11.28 -13.57
C ARG A 141 -7.59 10.47 -14.87
N GLY A 142 -6.57 9.68 -15.17
CA GLY A 142 -6.51 8.87 -16.39
C GLY A 142 -5.96 9.61 -17.63
N ASP A 143 -5.85 10.94 -17.59
CA ASP A 143 -5.34 11.79 -18.70
C ASP A 143 -3.89 12.23 -18.51
N GLY A 144 -3.29 11.92 -17.35
CA GLY A 144 -1.93 12.31 -16.97
C GLY A 144 -0.89 11.21 -17.07
N GLN A 145 0.22 11.39 -16.37
CA GLN A 145 1.29 10.40 -16.25
C GLN A 145 0.98 9.35 -15.17
N ASP A 146 0.22 9.73 -14.14
CA ASP A 146 -0.12 8.89 -13.00
C ASP A 146 -1.12 7.80 -13.38
N TYR A 147 -1.10 6.70 -12.65
CA TYR A 147 -1.96 5.55 -12.84
C TYR A 147 -3.00 5.47 -11.71
N SER A 148 -4.20 5.02 -12.04
CA SER A 148 -5.08 4.46 -11.03
C SER A 148 -4.62 3.05 -10.70
N ALA A 149 -4.45 2.76 -9.42
CA ALA A 149 -3.90 1.49 -8.94
C ALA A 149 -4.71 0.97 -7.76
N PHE A 150 -4.81 -0.36 -7.64
CA PHE A 150 -5.31 -0.97 -6.42
C PHE A 150 -4.67 -2.34 -6.15
N HIS A 151 -4.74 -2.76 -4.90
CA HIS A 151 -4.37 -4.09 -4.45
C HIS A 151 -5.55 -4.78 -3.77
N VAL A 152 -5.69 -6.08 -3.99
CA VAL A 152 -6.59 -6.94 -3.23
C VAL A 152 -5.78 -7.68 -2.18
N PHE A 153 -6.10 -7.42 -0.91
CA PHE A 153 -5.46 -8.05 0.24
C PHE A 153 -6.30 -9.20 0.76
N LYS A 154 -5.67 -10.32 1.03
CA LYS A 154 -6.25 -11.42 1.81
C LYS A 154 -5.98 -11.17 3.29
N LEU A 155 -7.01 -10.86 4.06
CA LEU A 155 -6.84 -10.29 5.41
C LEU A 155 -6.19 -11.27 6.40
N GLY A 156 -6.40 -12.53 6.34
CA GLY A 156 -5.83 -13.51 7.28
C GLY A 156 -4.31 -13.68 7.16
N THR A 157 -3.80 -13.65 5.92
CA THR A 157 -2.37 -13.88 5.63
C THR A 157 -1.61 -12.60 5.31
N SER A 158 -2.31 -11.49 5.15
CA SER A 158 -1.73 -10.21 4.72
C SER A 158 -1.04 -10.25 3.35
N GLU A 159 -1.43 -11.19 2.50
CA GLU A 159 -0.92 -11.32 1.15
C GLU A 159 -1.68 -10.44 0.16
N ILE A 160 -0.95 -9.90 -0.78
CA ILE A 160 -1.53 -9.24 -1.96
C ILE A 160 -1.79 -10.35 -3.00
N ILE A 161 -3.06 -10.57 -3.32
CA ILE A 161 -3.48 -11.65 -4.21
C ILE A 161 -3.88 -11.17 -5.61
N ALA A 162 -4.21 -9.91 -5.75
CA ALA A 162 -4.45 -9.27 -7.04
C ALA A 162 -4.00 -7.81 -7.03
N GLU A 163 -3.66 -7.28 -8.20
CA GLU A 163 -3.16 -5.92 -8.41
C GLU A 163 -3.65 -5.38 -9.74
N TYR A 164 -4.14 -4.17 -9.72
CA TYR A 164 -4.49 -3.41 -10.92
C TYR A 164 -3.61 -2.16 -11.05
N GLN A 165 -3.21 -1.83 -12.27
CA GLN A 165 -2.56 -0.58 -12.62
C GLN A 165 -2.94 -0.18 -14.04
N GLY A 166 -3.59 0.96 -14.21
CA GLY A 166 -4.06 1.42 -15.51
C GLY A 166 -4.37 2.91 -15.54
N LYS A 167 -4.84 3.37 -16.69
CA LYS A 167 -5.26 4.77 -16.90
C LYS A 167 -6.74 4.87 -17.34
N PRO A 168 -7.67 4.26 -16.58
CA PRO A 168 -9.08 4.41 -16.87
C PRO A 168 -9.55 5.82 -16.49
N THR A 169 -10.68 6.24 -17.04
CA THR A 169 -11.40 7.38 -16.48
C THR A 169 -11.92 7.04 -15.08
N PRO A 170 -12.14 8.02 -14.20
CA PRO A 170 -12.64 7.75 -12.84
C PRO A 170 -13.95 6.94 -12.81
N ASP A 171 -14.85 7.19 -13.76
CA ASP A 171 -16.10 6.42 -13.89
C ASP A 171 -15.83 4.94 -14.19
N LEU A 172 -14.96 4.66 -15.17
CA LEU A 172 -14.57 3.29 -15.52
C LEU A 172 -13.80 2.63 -14.38
N PHE A 173 -12.97 3.39 -13.65
CA PHE A 173 -12.26 2.86 -12.49
C PHE A 173 -13.21 2.47 -11.35
N SER A 174 -14.28 3.25 -11.15
CA SER A 174 -15.37 2.90 -10.24
C SER A 174 -16.06 1.60 -10.63
N ASP A 175 -16.28 1.37 -11.94
CA ASP A 175 -16.84 0.11 -12.45
C ASP A 175 -15.92 -1.08 -12.15
N ILE A 176 -14.63 -0.91 -12.43
CA ILE A 176 -13.63 -1.94 -12.17
C ILE A 176 -13.56 -2.28 -10.67
N LEU A 177 -13.55 -1.27 -9.79
CA LEU A 177 -13.55 -1.48 -8.33
C LEU A 177 -14.83 -2.18 -7.86
N PHE A 178 -15.99 -1.78 -8.38
CA PHE A 178 -17.28 -2.39 -8.05
C PHE A 178 -17.29 -3.89 -8.42
N GLU A 179 -16.96 -4.21 -9.66
CA GLU A 179 -16.95 -5.60 -10.15
C GLU A 179 -15.92 -6.44 -9.39
N THR A 180 -14.70 -5.92 -9.21
CA THR A 180 -13.67 -6.63 -8.43
C THR A 180 -14.10 -6.83 -6.97
N GLY A 181 -14.70 -5.82 -6.35
CA GLY A 181 -15.19 -5.95 -4.98
C GLY A 181 -16.29 -7.01 -4.84
N LYS A 182 -17.18 -7.12 -5.83
CA LYS A 182 -18.20 -8.17 -5.92
C LYS A 182 -17.58 -9.55 -6.12
N GLU A 183 -16.60 -9.67 -7.03
CA GLU A 183 -15.88 -10.92 -7.30
C GLU A 183 -15.18 -11.46 -6.04
N PHE A 184 -14.64 -10.58 -5.20
CA PHE A 184 -14.00 -10.92 -3.94
C PHE A 184 -14.95 -10.89 -2.73
N GLY A 185 -16.23 -11.22 -2.93
CA GLY A 185 -17.20 -11.46 -1.87
C GLY A 185 -17.73 -10.21 -1.18
N ASP A 186 -18.03 -9.16 -1.94
CA ASP A 186 -18.42 -7.84 -1.40
C ASP A 186 -17.42 -7.30 -0.37
N CYS A 187 -16.14 -7.44 -0.69
CA CYS A 187 -15.07 -7.08 0.22
C CYS A 187 -15.03 -5.57 0.52
N MET A 188 -14.37 -5.18 1.61
CA MET A 188 -14.19 -3.77 1.94
C MET A 188 -13.38 -3.07 0.83
N VAL A 189 -13.87 -1.92 0.36
CA VAL A 189 -13.19 -1.06 -0.62
C VAL A 189 -12.77 0.24 0.04
N VAL A 190 -11.44 0.46 0.06
CA VAL A 190 -10.78 1.66 0.57
C VAL A 190 -10.27 2.44 -0.62
N VAL A 191 -10.81 3.62 -0.87
CA VAL A 191 -10.36 4.50 -1.96
C VAL A 191 -9.73 5.74 -1.34
N GLU A 192 -8.58 6.18 -1.87
CA GLU A 192 -8.06 7.50 -1.53
C GLU A 192 -9.05 8.58 -1.96
N ASN A 193 -9.47 9.44 -1.03
CA ASN A 193 -10.54 10.43 -1.28
C ASN A 193 -10.02 11.81 -1.68
N ASN A 194 -8.78 11.92 -2.12
CA ASN A 194 -8.24 13.17 -2.63
C ASN A 194 -8.80 13.49 -4.00
N SER A 195 -9.15 14.77 -4.22
CA SER A 195 -9.46 15.31 -5.56
C SER A 195 -10.37 14.41 -6.43
N VAL A 196 -9.76 13.55 -7.23
CA VAL A 196 -10.43 12.66 -8.19
C VAL A 196 -11.11 11.47 -7.51
N GLY A 197 -10.55 10.99 -6.40
CA GLY A 197 -11.08 9.86 -5.64
C GLY A 197 -12.52 10.09 -5.13
N TRP A 198 -12.90 11.34 -4.86
CA TRP A 198 -14.27 11.69 -4.53
C TRP A 198 -15.28 11.30 -5.62
N GLY A 199 -14.90 11.48 -6.89
CA GLY A 199 -15.75 11.07 -8.02
C GLY A 199 -15.97 9.56 -8.07
N VAL A 200 -14.92 8.79 -7.80
CA VAL A 200 -14.98 7.32 -7.74
C VAL A 200 -15.85 6.86 -6.57
N LEU A 201 -15.68 7.46 -5.39
CA LEU A 201 -16.47 7.13 -4.20
C LEU A 201 -17.95 7.43 -4.41
N SER A 202 -18.30 8.62 -4.94
CA SER A 202 -19.69 8.98 -5.25
C SER A 202 -20.34 7.99 -6.21
N LYS A 203 -19.59 7.50 -7.22
CA LYS A 203 -20.08 6.48 -8.14
C LYS A 203 -20.30 5.12 -7.47
N LEU A 204 -19.43 4.73 -6.56
CA LEU A 204 -19.61 3.49 -5.76
C LEU A 204 -20.83 3.61 -4.84
N GLU A 205 -21.08 4.79 -4.24
CA GLU A 205 -22.27 5.06 -3.43
C GLU A 205 -23.55 5.04 -4.31
N GLU A 206 -23.54 5.69 -5.48
CA GLU A 206 -24.65 5.64 -6.45
C GLU A 206 -25.00 4.19 -6.85
N LYS A 207 -24.01 3.31 -6.97
CA LYS A 207 -24.18 1.88 -7.23
C LYS A 207 -24.57 1.06 -6.00
N CYS A 208 -24.74 1.71 -4.86
CA CYS A 208 -25.08 1.07 -3.58
C CYS A 208 -24.05 -0.01 -3.18
N TYR A 209 -22.73 0.26 -3.37
CA TYR A 209 -21.73 -0.65 -2.87
C TYR A 209 -21.74 -0.63 -1.33
N SER A 210 -22.05 -1.77 -0.72
CA SER A 210 -22.40 -1.86 0.70
C SER A 210 -21.21 -1.75 1.66
N ASN A 211 -19.98 -2.06 1.21
CA ASN A 211 -18.81 -2.21 2.07
C ASN A 211 -17.70 -1.22 1.72
N LEU A 212 -18.03 0.08 1.75
CA LEU A 212 -17.06 1.15 1.62
C LEU A 212 -16.39 1.45 2.96
N TYR A 213 -15.12 1.80 2.91
CA TYR A 213 -14.40 2.33 4.06
C TYR A 213 -14.75 3.79 4.30
N TYR A 214 -14.97 4.16 5.54
CA TYR A 214 -15.19 5.53 5.98
C TYR A 214 -14.16 5.93 7.03
N SER A 215 -13.59 7.12 6.89
CA SER A 215 -12.64 7.71 7.84
C SER A 215 -13.26 8.88 8.58
N LYS A 216 -12.91 9.07 9.86
CA LYS A 216 -13.19 10.31 10.56
C LYS A 216 -12.26 11.41 10.04
N LYS A 217 -12.75 12.63 9.92
CA LYS A 217 -11.96 13.79 9.46
C LYS A 217 -10.64 13.99 10.23
N SER A 218 -10.53 13.45 11.45
CA SER A 218 -9.37 13.60 12.35
C SER A 218 -8.61 12.33 12.66
N THR A 219 -9.11 11.12 12.42
CA THR A 219 -8.55 9.86 12.98
C THR A 219 -8.47 8.73 12.02
N HIS A 220 -8.68 8.67 10.81
CA HIS A 220 -8.53 7.52 9.87
C HIS A 220 -8.97 6.15 10.44
N GLU A 221 -9.94 6.15 11.35
CA GLU A 221 -10.52 4.93 11.89
C GLU A 221 -11.67 4.46 10.99
N HIS A 222 -11.83 3.13 10.87
CA HIS A 222 -12.97 2.55 10.18
C HIS A 222 -14.26 2.84 10.96
N VAL A 223 -15.28 3.31 10.25
CA VAL A 223 -16.61 3.58 10.80
C VAL A 223 -17.65 2.90 9.91
N ASP A 224 -18.60 2.20 10.53
CA ASP A 224 -19.69 1.57 9.79
C ASP A 224 -20.53 2.61 9.03
N SER A 225 -20.96 2.29 7.81
CA SER A 225 -21.71 3.18 6.94
C SER A 225 -23.00 3.73 7.58
N TYR A 226 -23.61 2.99 8.49
CA TYR A 226 -24.79 3.41 9.24
C TYR A 226 -24.57 4.64 10.13
N HIS A 227 -23.33 4.87 10.58
CA HIS A 227 -22.99 6.02 11.43
C HIS A 227 -22.35 7.18 10.65
N ALA A 228 -22.16 7.02 9.34
CA ALA A 228 -21.47 8.00 8.50
C ALA A 228 -22.20 9.35 8.46
N GLU A 229 -23.53 9.36 8.35
CA GLU A 229 -24.31 10.59 8.23
C GLU A 229 -24.38 11.42 9.53
N SER A 230 -24.27 10.75 10.70
CA SER A 230 -24.46 11.41 12.00
C SER A 230 -23.15 11.85 12.68
N SER A 231 -21.99 11.37 12.24
CA SER A 231 -20.72 11.48 13.01
C SER A 231 -19.63 12.33 12.34
N GLY A 232 -19.89 12.98 11.21
CA GLY A 232 -18.88 13.78 10.50
C GLY A 232 -17.76 12.95 9.88
N VAL A 233 -18.04 11.69 9.52
CA VAL A 233 -17.18 10.80 8.77
C VAL A 233 -17.27 11.07 7.27
N VAL A 234 -16.22 10.72 6.56
CA VAL A 234 -16.12 10.88 5.11
C VAL A 234 -15.78 9.53 4.46
N PRO A 235 -16.35 9.22 3.30
CA PRO A 235 -16.00 8.00 2.59
C PRO A 235 -14.55 8.05 2.13
N GLY A 236 -13.91 6.89 2.13
CA GLY A 236 -12.53 6.71 1.70
C GLY A 236 -11.49 7.11 2.73
N PHE A 237 -10.22 7.04 2.31
CA PHE A 237 -9.04 7.36 3.11
C PHE A 237 -8.44 8.69 2.69
N THR A 238 -8.21 9.60 3.63
CA THR A 238 -7.64 10.92 3.33
C THR A 238 -6.12 10.91 3.48
N THR A 239 -5.42 11.05 2.36
CA THR A 239 -3.97 11.26 2.35
C THR A 239 -3.65 12.75 2.47
N SER A 240 -2.73 13.08 3.34
CA SER A 240 -2.26 14.44 3.62
C SER A 240 -0.75 14.45 3.79
N SER A 241 -0.15 15.64 3.84
CA SER A 241 1.28 15.78 4.15
C SER A 241 1.69 15.18 5.50
N LYS A 242 0.74 14.99 6.43
CA LYS A 242 0.97 14.35 7.72
C LYS A 242 0.77 12.83 7.67
N THR A 243 -0.25 12.35 6.95
CA THR A 243 -0.60 10.93 6.93
C THR A 243 0.24 10.13 5.93
N ARG A 244 0.64 10.73 4.80
CA ARG A 244 1.48 10.06 3.80
C ARG A 244 2.80 9.50 4.40
N PRO A 245 3.61 10.24 5.17
CA PRO A 245 4.78 9.66 5.82
C PRO A 245 4.46 8.51 6.78
N LEU A 246 3.33 8.60 7.50
CA LEU A 246 2.91 7.57 8.45
C LEU A 246 2.55 6.25 7.77
N ILE A 247 1.73 6.28 6.70
CA ILE A 247 1.36 5.06 5.97
C ILE A 247 2.57 4.45 5.26
N ILE A 248 3.49 5.27 4.75
CA ILE A 248 4.73 4.79 4.13
C ILE A 248 5.66 4.17 5.17
N SER A 249 5.83 4.79 6.34
CA SER A 249 6.61 4.19 7.45
C SER A 249 6.00 2.86 7.91
N LYS A 250 4.65 2.74 7.90
CA LYS A 250 4.00 1.47 8.21
C LYS A 250 4.28 0.39 7.17
N LEU A 251 4.22 0.74 5.89
CA LEU A 251 4.58 -0.19 4.82
C LEU A 251 6.06 -0.62 4.93
N GLU A 252 6.98 0.31 5.18
CA GLU A 252 8.40 0.03 5.41
C GLU A 252 8.59 -0.92 6.59
N GLU A 253 7.93 -0.66 7.72
CA GLU A 253 7.94 -1.54 8.90
C GLU A 253 7.51 -2.97 8.56
N LEU A 254 6.40 -3.13 7.82
CA LEU A 254 5.90 -4.46 7.44
C LEU A 254 6.86 -5.18 6.49
N VAL A 255 7.49 -4.47 5.57
CA VAL A 255 8.52 -5.00 4.68
C VAL A 255 9.74 -5.47 5.47
N ARG A 256 10.27 -4.64 6.34
CA ARG A 256 11.41 -4.92 7.21
C ARG A 256 11.16 -6.13 8.12
N ASN A 257 9.97 -6.19 8.72
CA ASN A 257 9.57 -7.28 9.60
C ASN A 257 9.08 -8.54 8.87
N LYS A 258 9.14 -8.58 7.53
CA LYS A 258 8.71 -9.72 6.68
C LYS A 258 7.22 -10.07 6.86
N LEU A 259 6.41 -9.09 7.17
CA LEU A 259 4.97 -9.26 7.40
C LEU A 259 4.12 -9.03 6.14
N ILE A 260 4.74 -8.56 5.06
CA ILE A 260 4.12 -8.44 3.74
C ILE A 260 5.05 -9.06 2.69
N ASN A 261 4.45 -9.76 1.74
CA ASN A 261 5.15 -10.37 0.61
C ASN A 261 4.72 -9.70 -0.69
N VAL A 262 5.68 -9.19 -1.46
CA VAL A 262 5.43 -8.50 -2.74
C VAL A 262 5.66 -9.48 -3.88
N LYS A 263 4.57 -9.97 -4.46
CA LYS A 263 4.61 -10.85 -5.64
C LYS A 263 4.72 -10.06 -6.95
N SER A 264 4.25 -8.81 -6.96
CA SER A 264 4.20 -7.97 -8.16
C SER A 264 5.54 -7.39 -8.55
N LYS A 265 5.94 -7.62 -9.81
CA LYS A 265 7.09 -6.95 -10.42
C LYS A 265 6.87 -5.44 -10.60
N ARG A 266 5.62 -4.99 -10.83
CA ARG A 266 5.29 -3.56 -11.00
C ARG A 266 5.50 -2.82 -9.68
N LEU A 267 4.87 -3.28 -8.59
CA LEU A 267 5.05 -2.73 -7.25
C LEU A 267 6.53 -2.76 -6.81
N PHE A 268 7.21 -3.88 -7.04
CA PHE A 268 8.64 -4.00 -6.72
C PHE A 268 9.51 -2.98 -7.47
N ASN A 269 9.20 -2.68 -8.74
CA ASN A 269 9.93 -1.67 -9.50
C ASN A 269 9.67 -0.25 -9.01
N GLU A 270 8.44 0.08 -8.59
CA GLU A 270 8.16 1.36 -7.94
C GLU A 270 8.93 1.50 -6.62
N MET A 271 8.95 0.45 -5.78
CA MET A 271 9.67 0.45 -4.51
C MET A 271 11.18 0.71 -4.66
N LYS A 272 11.82 0.24 -5.76
CA LYS A 272 13.24 0.53 -6.05
C LYS A 272 13.53 2.00 -6.25
N THR A 273 12.58 2.74 -6.78
CA THR A 273 12.73 4.15 -7.16
C THR A 273 12.04 5.11 -6.19
N PHE A 274 11.59 4.59 -5.05
CA PHE A 274 10.92 5.36 -4.02
C PHE A 274 11.90 5.80 -2.94
N ILE A 275 12.06 7.12 -2.79
CA ILE A 275 13.13 7.72 -2.01
C ILE A 275 12.62 8.72 -0.98
N TRP A 276 13.43 8.98 0.05
CA TRP A 276 13.28 10.14 0.90
C TRP A 276 13.91 11.36 0.23
N ASN A 277 13.13 12.37 -0.11
CA ASN A 277 13.62 13.64 -0.62
C ASN A 277 13.19 14.77 0.33
N ASN A 278 14.15 15.43 0.97
CA ASN A 278 13.91 16.47 1.96
C ASN A 278 12.89 16.05 3.04
N GLY A 279 13.01 14.83 3.54
CA GLY A 279 12.13 14.26 4.56
C GLY A 279 10.73 13.87 4.08
N LYS A 280 10.47 13.89 2.77
CA LYS A 280 9.20 13.47 2.17
C LYS A 280 9.43 12.20 1.33
N PRO A 281 8.61 11.15 1.52
CA PRO A 281 8.67 9.96 0.70
C PRO A 281 7.98 10.23 -0.65
N MET A 282 8.70 10.00 -1.75
CA MET A 282 8.21 10.24 -3.10
C MET A 282 8.94 9.39 -4.14
N ALA A 283 8.30 9.16 -5.28
CA ALA A 283 8.96 8.56 -6.42
C ALA A 283 10.06 9.48 -6.97
N MET A 284 11.12 8.88 -7.49
CA MET A 284 12.12 9.61 -8.25
C MET A 284 11.51 10.27 -9.50
N LYS A 285 12.12 11.34 -9.99
CA LYS A 285 11.65 12.06 -11.19
C LYS A 285 11.44 11.08 -12.36
N LYS A 286 10.29 11.14 -13.02
CA LYS A 286 9.84 10.24 -14.11
C LYS A 286 9.47 8.82 -13.66
N HIS A 287 9.30 8.58 -12.39
CA HIS A 287 8.78 7.35 -11.84
C HIS A 287 7.46 7.59 -11.10
N ASN A 288 6.69 6.55 -10.94
CA ASN A 288 5.37 6.59 -10.29
C ASN A 288 5.44 5.94 -8.91
N ASP A 289 4.46 6.25 -8.05
CA ASP A 289 4.30 5.64 -6.72
C ASP A 289 2.84 5.25 -6.40
N ASP A 290 2.02 5.15 -7.43
CA ASP A 290 0.59 4.87 -7.30
C ASP A 290 0.32 3.49 -6.66
N LEU A 291 1.06 2.45 -7.08
CA LEU A 291 0.99 1.12 -6.46
C LEU A 291 1.51 1.14 -5.02
N ILE A 292 2.56 1.91 -4.73
CA ILE A 292 3.08 2.05 -3.37
C ILE A 292 2.04 2.71 -2.47
N LEU A 293 1.37 3.77 -2.93
CA LEU A 293 0.35 4.47 -2.15
C LEU A 293 -0.85 3.59 -1.90
N ALA A 294 -1.37 2.93 -2.93
CA ALA A 294 -2.45 1.96 -2.78
C ALA A 294 -2.08 0.85 -1.78
N CYS A 295 -0.85 0.32 -1.85
CA CYS A 295 -0.34 -0.68 -0.92
C CYS A 295 -0.23 -0.15 0.51
N ALA A 296 0.32 1.06 0.69
CA ALA A 296 0.53 1.68 1.99
C ALA A 296 -0.79 1.99 2.70
N ILE A 297 -1.79 2.50 1.98
CA ILE A 297 -3.15 2.71 2.50
C ILE A 297 -3.74 1.38 2.97
N GLY A 298 -3.62 0.32 2.15
CA GLY A 298 -4.12 -1.01 2.50
C GLY A 298 -3.45 -1.59 3.75
N CYS A 299 -2.14 -1.46 3.85
CA CYS A 299 -1.39 -1.88 5.03
C CYS A 299 -1.81 -1.14 6.30
N TRP A 300 -2.09 0.15 6.19
CA TRP A 300 -2.56 0.97 7.32
C TRP A 300 -3.96 0.58 7.77
N VAL A 301 -4.90 0.46 6.83
CA VAL A 301 -6.31 0.18 7.14
C VAL A 301 -6.53 -1.27 7.56
N LYS A 302 -5.70 -2.21 7.09
CA LYS A 302 -5.79 -3.63 7.41
C LYS A 302 -5.89 -3.92 8.90
N GLU A 303 -5.11 -3.27 9.73
CA GLU A 303 -5.14 -3.47 11.18
C GLU A 303 -6.49 -3.06 11.78
N THR A 304 -7.06 -1.93 11.32
CA THR A 304 -8.39 -1.49 11.74
C THR A 304 -9.48 -2.44 11.25
N ALA A 305 -9.41 -2.87 9.98
CA ALA A 305 -10.37 -3.80 9.41
C ALA A 305 -10.36 -5.17 10.12
N LEU A 306 -9.18 -5.72 10.39
CA LEU A 306 -9.04 -6.97 11.15
C LEU A 306 -9.59 -6.84 12.56
N THR A 307 -9.31 -5.73 13.25
CA THR A 307 -9.82 -5.49 14.61
C THR A 307 -11.35 -5.43 14.63
N VAL A 308 -11.97 -4.77 13.65
CA VAL A 308 -13.44 -4.71 13.52
C VAL A 308 -14.02 -6.09 13.23
N ASN A 309 -13.42 -6.84 12.30
CA ASN A 309 -13.87 -8.18 11.97
C ASN A 309 -13.71 -9.17 13.13
N GLN A 310 -12.60 -9.11 13.86
CA GLN A 310 -12.39 -9.94 15.06
C GLN A 310 -13.46 -9.64 16.12
N ARG A 311 -13.74 -8.36 16.38
CA ARG A 311 -14.82 -7.95 17.28
C ARG A 311 -16.17 -8.49 16.81
N SER A 312 -16.48 -8.37 15.52
CA SER A 312 -17.72 -8.91 14.95
C SER A 312 -17.83 -10.43 15.14
N VAL A 313 -16.76 -11.17 14.88
CA VAL A 313 -16.71 -12.63 15.08
C VAL A 313 -16.84 -13.01 16.57
N GLU A 314 -16.20 -12.25 17.45
CA GLU A 314 -16.33 -12.46 18.90
C GLU A 314 -17.76 -12.18 19.39
N TYR A 315 -18.40 -11.12 18.89
CA TYR A 315 -19.80 -10.82 19.16
C TYR A 315 -20.74 -11.93 18.63
N GLN A 316 -20.51 -12.41 17.41
CA GLN A 316 -21.29 -13.53 16.86
C GLN A 316 -21.08 -14.82 17.66
N LYS A 317 -19.84 -15.14 18.05
CA LYS A 317 -19.55 -16.29 18.92
C LYS A 317 -20.21 -16.14 20.28
N ALA A 318 -20.12 -14.97 20.91
CA ALA A 318 -20.77 -14.71 22.20
C ALA A 318 -22.30 -14.84 22.10
N PHE A 319 -22.89 -14.34 21.00
CA PHE A 319 -24.31 -14.47 20.70
C PHE A 319 -24.72 -15.94 20.50
N LEU A 320 -23.97 -16.73 19.74
CA LEU A 320 -24.23 -18.17 19.55
C LEU A 320 -24.09 -18.95 20.87
N ILE A 321 -23.06 -18.65 21.67
CA ILE A 321 -22.88 -19.26 22.99
C ILE A 321 -24.08 -18.93 23.91
N SER A 322 -24.58 -17.67 23.85
CA SER A 322 -25.76 -17.27 24.63
C SER A 322 -27.03 -17.99 24.19
N MET A 323 -27.15 -18.35 22.91
CA MET A 323 -28.29 -19.11 22.37
C MET A 323 -28.21 -20.62 22.64
N THR A 324 -26.99 -21.19 22.70
CA THR A 324 -26.76 -22.62 22.92
C THR A 324 -26.65 -23.00 24.39
N SER A 325 -26.52 -22.03 25.30
CA SER A 325 -26.51 -22.26 26.74
C SER A 325 -27.90 -22.63 27.19
N THR A 326 -28.08 -23.89 27.63
CA THR A 326 -29.31 -24.40 28.23
C THR A 326 -29.59 -23.86 29.65
N ASN A 327 -28.67 -23.09 30.22
CA ASN A 327 -28.87 -22.37 31.48
C ASN A 327 -29.46 -20.99 31.18
N ARG A 328 -30.66 -20.77 31.66
CA ARG A 328 -31.55 -19.62 31.48
C ARG A 328 -31.05 -18.28 32.08
N GLU A 329 -29.81 -18.14 32.40
CA GLU A 329 -29.25 -16.85 32.79
C GLU A 329 -28.38 -16.31 31.65
N LEU A 330 -29.02 -15.59 30.76
CA LEU A 330 -28.34 -14.64 29.85
C LEU A 330 -27.47 -13.73 30.71
N ASN A 331 -26.16 -13.91 30.64
CA ASN A 331 -25.23 -13.04 31.34
C ASN A 331 -25.19 -11.69 30.62
N THR A 332 -26.28 -10.93 30.72
CA THR A 332 -26.48 -9.59 30.16
C THR A 332 -25.82 -8.50 30.99
N SER A 333 -24.98 -8.92 31.96
CA SER A 333 -24.35 -8.01 32.93
C SER A 333 -23.11 -7.28 32.41
N ILE A 334 -22.65 -7.55 31.19
CA ILE A 334 -21.45 -6.90 30.65
C ILE A 334 -21.85 -5.70 29.77
N PRO A 335 -21.62 -4.45 30.23
CA PRO A 335 -21.89 -3.26 29.43
C PRO A 335 -21.05 -3.29 28.12
N GLY A 336 -21.69 -3.03 26.99
CA GLY A 336 -21.06 -3.00 25.67
C GLY A 336 -21.13 -4.29 24.86
N MET A 337 -21.71 -5.37 25.38
CA MET A 337 -22.06 -6.55 24.56
C MET A 337 -23.27 -6.30 23.65
N LEU A 338 -23.22 -6.85 22.44
CA LEU A 338 -24.36 -6.86 21.53
C LEU A 338 -25.54 -7.54 22.23
N GLY A 339 -26.66 -6.85 22.38
CA GLY A 339 -27.83 -7.34 23.11
C GLY A 339 -28.00 -6.76 24.51
N TYR A 340 -26.98 -6.13 25.12
CA TYR A 340 -27.11 -5.50 26.43
C TYR A 340 -28.26 -4.49 26.49
N ASN A 341 -28.34 -3.60 25.52
CA ASN A 341 -29.42 -2.61 25.42
C ASN A 341 -30.78 -3.23 25.06
N ASN A 342 -30.78 -4.32 24.29
CA ASN A 342 -32.03 -5.04 23.97
C ASN A 342 -32.56 -5.86 25.14
N ALA A 343 -31.64 -6.47 25.90
CA ALA A 343 -32.02 -7.21 27.12
C ALA A 343 -32.55 -6.27 28.22
N GLN A 344 -31.95 -5.07 28.38
CA GLN A 344 -32.51 -4.05 29.29
C GLN A 344 -33.90 -3.60 28.85
N LYS A 345 -34.09 -3.30 27.55
CA LYS A 345 -35.40 -2.92 26.99
C LYS A 345 -36.44 -4.04 27.14
N GLU A 346 -36.05 -5.31 27.02
CA GLU A 346 -36.95 -6.42 27.24
C GLU A 346 -37.29 -6.59 28.73
N GLN A 347 -36.31 -6.41 29.62
CA GLN A 347 -36.58 -6.43 31.08
C GLN A 347 -37.47 -5.26 31.51
N GLU A 348 -37.30 -4.07 30.95
CA GLU A 348 -38.16 -2.91 31.16
C GLU A 348 -39.58 -3.18 30.66
N LYS A 349 -39.71 -3.70 29.42
CA LYS A 349 -41.02 -4.10 28.86
C LYS A 349 -41.70 -5.20 29.69
N GLN A 350 -40.95 -6.17 30.22
CA GLN A 350 -41.50 -7.20 31.11
C GLN A 350 -41.91 -6.62 32.46
N LYS A 351 -41.14 -5.66 33.02
CA LYS A 351 -41.53 -4.96 34.26
C LYS A 351 -42.77 -4.09 34.03
N GLU A 352 -42.84 -3.36 32.93
CA GLU A 352 -44.06 -2.60 32.58
C GLU A 352 -45.27 -3.48 32.38
N LYS A 353 -45.10 -4.65 31.73
CA LYS A 353 -46.19 -5.65 31.55
C LYS A 353 -46.62 -6.24 32.86
N TYR A 354 -45.70 -6.46 33.80
CA TYR A 354 -46.00 -6.95 35.14
C TYR A 354 -46.70 -5.90 35.97
N ILE A 355 -46.30 -4.64 35.93
CA ILE A 355 -46.95 -3.53 36.60
C ILE A 355 -48.34 -3.29 36.03
N ASN A 356 -48.52 -3.31 34.72
CA ASN A 356 -49.80 -3.14 34.05
C ASN A 356 -50.81 -4.29 34.32
N ASN A 357 -50.29 -5.48 34.58
CA ASN A 357 -51.16 -6.65 34.88
C ASN A 357 -51.34 -6.87 36.39
N SER A 358 -50.62 -6.17 37.26
CA SER A 358 -50.69 -6.34 38.71
C SER A 358 -52.02 -5.88 39.33
N TRP A 359 -52.82 -5.08 38.61
CA TRP A 359 -54.13 -4.67 39.02
C TRP A 359 -55.16 -5.81 38.85
N ILE A 360 -54.92 -6.82 38.00
CA ILE A 360 -55.80 -7.99 37.80
C ILE A 360 -55.71 -8.94 39.00
N LEU A 361 -54.65 -8.88 39.78
CA LEU A 361 -54.39 -9.74 40.95
C LEU A 361 -54.78 -9.13 42.31
N LYS A 362 -55.36 -7.90 42.27
CA LYS A 362 -55.83 -7.19 43.45
C LYS A 362 -57.35 -6.99 43.47
N GLY A 363 -58.07 -7.88 42.81
CA GLY A 363 -59.54 -8.01 42.91
C GLY A 363 -59.97 -9.14 43.86
#